data_24ee5532f935a4f1a7db6fb65a248b5a
#
_entry.id   24ee5532f935a4f1a7db6fb65a248b5a
#
_cell.length_a   1.000
_cell.length_b   1.000
_cell.length_c   1.000
_cell.angle_alpha   90.00
_cell.angle_beta   90.00
_cell.angle_gamma   90.00
#
_symmetry.space_group_name_H-M   'P 1'
#
loop_
_entity.id
_entity.type
_entity.pdbx_description
1 polymer ?
#
loop_
_entity_poly.entity_id
_entity_poly.type
_entity_poly.pdbx_seq_one_letter_code
_entity_poly.pdbx_strand_id
1 'polypeptide(L)'
;MFDRDLWSEIFNSIKKNKLRTFLTGFSVAWGIFILVLLLASVNGMKNGFTAQFNDDATNAIFITPAITTMPYDGLEEGRRVKFTNQDIEYIKANFKDEVEYITPRYRRRVNVSYKKETGSYSLRAVAPDHKEIEKSIIQSGRYININDVESKLKVVVIGRKVREDIFGTEDPLGKTIVMNNSTFRVVGVFIDEGNDREERYIYAPVTTIQRLYSNTDEINQIALTYNPKFTFAEAINFSDVLEILMKRKHRIHPEAQGALYLNNSARSFSDISNFTDLLTWVSIGVGILILLAGIVGIGNILVFIIKERTKEIGIRKALGARPSQVVNLVILESIFITSLSGAIGMFFAMLIISIVGPYIDVSAFSNPSVKISTIATATVILIVSGILAGLLPAVRAASVKPIIALRAG
;
A
#
# COMPACT_ATOMS: atom_id res chain seq x y z
N MET A 1 -38.46 -9.33 -21.72
CA MET A 1 -39.36 -10.45 -21.51
C MET A 1 -39.48 -10.70 -20.01
N PHE A 2 -40.23 -9.85 -19.30
CA PHE A 2 -40.54 -10.05 -17.89
C PHE A 2 -41.94 -10.63 -17.81
N ASP A 3 -42.03 -11.94 -17.86
CA ASP A 3 -43.26 -12.67 -17.72
C ASP A 3 -43.64 -12.69 -16.23
N ARG A 4 -44.72 -12.04 -15.85
CA ARG A 4 -45.18 -11.88 -14.44
C ARG A 4 -45.37 -13.23 -13.77
N ASP A 5 -45.72 -14.23 -14.57
CA ASP A 5 -45.92 -15.60 -14.12
C ASP A 5 -44.62 -16.32 -13.74
N LEU A 6 -43.48 -16.06 -14.44
CA LEU A 6 -42.19 -16.60 -14.10
C LEU A 6 -41.67 -16.08 -12.74
N TRP A 7 -41.83 -14.79 -12.46
CA TRP A 7 -41.43 -14.23 -11.18
C TRP A 7 -42.27 -14.73 -10.02
N SER A 8 -43.59 -14.85 -10.22
CA SER A 8 -44.49 -15.41 -9.20
C SER A 8 -44.12 -16.86 -8.86
N GLU A 9 -43.65 -17.61 -9.85
CA GLU A 9 -43.22 -19.01 -9.70
C GLU A 9 -41.92 -19.11 -8.91
N ILE A 10 -40.93 -18.27 -9.22
CA ILE A 10 -39.66 -18.21 -8.49
C ILE A 10 -39.89 -17.83 -7.00
N PHE A 11 -40.72 -16.83 -6.74
CA PHE A 11 -41.08 -16.44 -5.36
C PHE A 11 -41.84 -17.54 -4.61
N ASN A 12 -42.74 -18.27 -5.27
CA ASN A 12 -43.43 -19.38 -4.66
C ASN A 12 -42.52 -20.58 -4.34
N SER A 13 -41.53 -20.84 -5.21
CA SER A 13 -40.51 -21.87 -4.97
C SER A 13 -39.69 -21.53 -3.71
N ILE A 14 -39.23 -20.29 -3.58
CA ILE A 14 -38.49 -19.80 -2.43
C ILE A 14 -39.34 -19.90 -1.13
N LYS A 15 -40.61 -19.53 -1.20
CA LYS A 15 -41.51 -19.58 -0.03
C LYS A 15 -41.80 -20.99 0.49
N LYS A 16 -41.85 -22.00 -0.38
CA LYS A 16 -42.06 -23.41 0.00
C LYS A 16 -40.86 -23.99 0.76
N ASN A 17 -39.61 -23.55 0.46
CA ASN A 17 -38.38 -24.09 1.02
C ASN A 17 -37.50 -23.01 1.69
N LYS A 18 -38.09 -22.18 2.54
CA LYS A 18 -37.46 -20.97 3.13
C LYS A 18 -36.09 -21.22 3.78
N LEU A 19 -36.02 -22.19 4.70
CA LEU A 19 -34.79 -22.45 5.47
C LEU A 19 -33.62 -22.89 4.56
N ARG A 20 -33.94 -23.75 3.59
CA ARG A 20 -32.92 -24.29 2.67
C ARG A 20 -32.41 -23.23 1.71
N THR A 21 -33.32 -22.44 1.11
CA THR A 21 -32.93 -21.31 0.25
C THR A 21 -32.16 -20.26 1.02
N PHE A 22 -32.55 -19.98 2.28
CA PHE A 22 -31.81 -19.08 3.16
C PHE A 22 -30.40 -19.57 3.44
N LEU A 23 -30.20 -20.82 3.87
CA LEU A 23 -28.88 -21.37 4.17
C LEU A 23 -27.94 -21.36 2.97
N THR A 24 -28.50 -21.65 1.79
CA THR A 24 -27.70 -21.62 0.55
C THR A 24 -27.36 -20.21 0.13
N GLY A 25 -28.35 -19.31 0.17
CA GLY A 25 -28.14 -17.90 -0.11
C GLY A 25 -27.14 -17.28 0.87
N PHE A 26 -27.25 -17.63 2.15
CA PHE A 26 -26.31 -17.19 3.18
C PHE A 26 -24.87 -17.64 2.89
N SER A 27 -24.64 -18.90 2.46
CA SER A 27 -23.31 -19.39 2.11
C SER A 27 -22.68 -18.58 0.99
N VAL A 28 -23.45 -18.23 -0.06
CA VAL A 28 -22.96 -17.39 -1.17
C VAL A 28 -22.74 -15.95 -0.71
N ALA A 29 -23.69 -15.39 0.05
CA ALA A 29 -23.56 -14.03 0.61
C ALA A 29 -22.34 -13.91 1.50
N TRP A 30 -22.09 -14.89 2.37
CA TRP A 30 -20.92 -14.94 3.25
C TRP A 30 -19.61 -15.04 2.47
N GLY A 31 -19.59 -15.85 1.39
CA GLY A 31 -18.43 -15.96 0.52
C GLY A 31 -18.05 -14.66 -0.16
N ILE A 32 -19.02 -13.97 -0.74
CA ILE A 32 -18.81 -12.65 -1.37
C ILE A 32 -18.43 -11.60 -0.32
N PHE A 33 -19.05 -11.62 0.84
CA PHE A 33 -18.73 -10.76 1.95
C PHE A 33 -17.25 -10.88 2.36
N ILE A 34 -16.76 -12.09 2.59
CA ILE A 34 -15.35 -12.34 2.93
C ILE A 34 -14.43 -11.91 1.78
N LEU A 35 -14.72 -12.24 0.54
CA LEU A 35 -13.92 -11.86 -0.61
C LEU A 35 -13.76 -10.35 -0.73
N VAL A 36 -14.86 -9.62 -0.60
CA VAL A 36 -14.84 -8.14 -0.69
C VAL A 36 -14.05 -7.54 0.48
N LEU A 37 -14.18 -8.07 1.70
CA LEU A 37 -13.39 -7.62 2.86
C LEU A 37 -11.89 -7.89 2.66
N LEU A 38 -11.51 -9.06 2.15
CA LEU A 38 -10.10 -9.37 1.88
C LEU A 38 -9.51 -8.41 0.84
N LEU A 39 -10.21 -8.19 -0.27
CA LEU A 39 -9.76 -7.26 -1.31
C LEU A 39 -9.69 -5.81 -0.83
N ALA A 40 -10.65 -5.38 0.00
CA ALA A 40 -10.61 -4.06 0.64
C ALA A 40 -9.43 -3.92 1.61
N SER A 41 -9.12 -5.00 2.35
CA SER A 41 -7.96 -5.03 3.26
C SER A 41 -6.64 -4.91 2.50
N VAL A 42 -6.49 -5.63 1.39
CA VAL A 42 -5.31 -5.50 0.52
C VAL A 42 -5.16 -4.07 -0.03
N ASN A 43 -6.28 -3.45 -0.45
CA ASN A 43 -6.26 -2.05 -0.89
C ASN A 43 -5.92 -1.09 0.25
N GLY A 44 -6.42 -1.33 1.45
CA GLY A 44 -6.08 -0.55 2.65
C GLY A 44 -4.59 -0.61 2.98
N MET A 45 -3.98 -1.80 2.86
CA MET A 45 -2.52 -1.95 2.99
C MET A 45 -1.78 -1.16 1.90
N LYS A 46 -2.19 -1.31 0.64
CA LYS A 46 -1.57 -0.57 -0.47
C LYS A 46 -1.65 0.94 -0.27
N ASN A 47 -2.79 1.45 0.16
CA ASN A 47 -2.99 2.87 0.44
C ASN A 47 -2.12 3.34 1.62
N GLY A 48 -2.07 2.59 2.72
CA GLY A 48 -1.24 2.92 3.89
C GLY A 48 0.24 2.99 3.55
N PHE A 49 0.75 2.00 2.82
CA PHE A 49 2.13 2.04 2.36
C PHE A 49 2.39 3.18 1.37
N THR A 50 1.49 3.43 0.41
CA THR A 50 1.66 4.52 -0.55
C THR A 50 1.67 5.88 0.15
N ALA A 51 0.86 6.07 1.20
CA ALA A 51 0.85 7.31 1.98
C ALA A 51 2.20 7.59 2.63
N GLN A 52 2.91 6.57 3.14
CA GLN A 52 4.24 6.74 3.73
C GLN A 52 5.32 7.22 2.75
N PHE A 53 5.13 6.98 1.44
CA PHE A 53 6.06 7.45 0.41
C PHE A 53 5.73 8.85 -0.13
N ASN A 54 4.58 9.43 0.24
CA ASN A 54 4.22 10.77 -0.22
C ASN A 54 4.97 11.89 0.51
N ASP A 55 5.50 11.61 1.71
CA ASP A 55 6.18 12.58 2.55
C ASP A 55 7.58 12.92 2.03
N ASP A 56 8.33 11.90 1.55
CA ASP A 56 9.62 12.08 0.89
C ASP A 56 9.48 12.12 -0.65
N ALA A 57 10.54 12.53 -1.33
CA ALA A 57 10.58 12.36 -2.78
C ALA A 57 10.47 10.86 -3.15
N THR A 58 9.45 10.51 -3.94
CA THR A 58 9.20 9.13 -4.37
C THR A 58 10.37 8.50 -5.14
N ASN A 59 11.25 9.35 -5.68
CA ASN A 59 12.47 9.00 -6.38
C ASN A 59 13.74 9.13 -5.52
N ALA A 60 13.61 9.02 -4.17
CA ALA A 60 14.75 9.16 -3.28
C ALA A 60 15.52 7.84 -3.07
N ILE A 61 16.83 7.95 -2.95
CA ILE A 61 17.74 6.89 -2.50
C ILE A 61 18.56 7.41 -1.32
N PHE A 62 18.58 6.63 -0.25
CA PHE A 62 19.39 6.91 0.94
C PHE A 62 20.50 5.86 1.07
N ILE A 63 21.76 6.30 1.09
CA ILE A 63 22.91 5.42 1.19
C ILE A 63 23.56 5.62 2.56
N THR A 64 23.61 4.57 3.35
CA THR A 64 24.19 4.60 4.70
C THR A 64 25.36 3.62 4.76
N PRO A 65 26.57 4.07 5.14
CA PRO A 65 27.71 3.19 5.32
C PRO A 65 27.58 2.37 6.60
N ALA A 66 28.04 1.13 6.56
CA ALA A 66 28.01 0.23 7.70
C ALA A 66 29.36 -0.44 7.93
N ILE A 67 29.38 -1.67 8.42
CA ILE A 67 30.58 -2.45 8.73
C ILE A 67 30.76 -3.51 7.65
N THR A 68 31.98 -3.67 7.14
CA THR A 68 32.31 -4.70 6.16
C THR A 68 32.22 -6.09 6.78
N THR A 69 31.61 -7.03 6.06
CA THR A 69 31.38 -8.40 6.52
C THR A 69 32.35 -9.41 5.90
N MET A 70 33.18 -8.97 4.97
CA MET A 70 34.15 -9.81 4.25
C MET A 70 35.45 -9.06 4.04
N PRO A 71 36.60 -9.74 4.13
CA PRO A 71 37.90 -9.14 3.79
C PRO A 71 37.98 -8.90 2.27
N TYR A 72 38.63 -7.80 1.85
CA TYR A 72 38.80 -7.47 0.45
C TYR A 72 39.94 -6.51 0.20
N ASP A 73 40.70 -6.73 -0.87
CA ASP A 73 41.82 -5.86 -1.32
C ASP A 73 42.84 -5.55 -0.21
N GLY A 74 43.18 -6.57 0.59
CA GLY A 74 44.12 -6.45 1.70
C GLY A 74 43.56 -5.78 2.96
N LEU A 75 42.25 -5.50 3.00
CA LEU A 75 41.58 -4.92 4.14
C LEU A 75 40.78 -6.01 4.88
N GLU A 76 40.81 -5.94 6.22
CA GLU A 76 40.10 -6.90 7.09
C GLU A 76 38.58 -6.68 7.09
N GLU A 77 37.85 -7.73 7.45
CA GLU A 77 36.45 -7.64 7.80
C GLU A 77 36.22 -6.83 9.10
N GLY A 78 35.01 -6.40 9.38
CA GLY A 78 34.69 -5.60 10.57
C GLY A 78 35.08 -4.13 10.47
N ARG A 79 35.65 -3.68 9.35
CA ARG A 79 36.00 -2.29 9.11
C ARG A 79 34.76 -1.44 8.93
N ARG A 80 34.67 -0.33 9.66
CA ARG A 80 33.63 0.67 9.46
C ARG A 80 33.90 1.48 8.18
N VAL A 81 32.95 1.43 7.25
CA VAL A 81 32.97 2.28 6.05
C VAL A 81 32.65 3.71 6.46
N LYS A 82 33.41 4.67 5.94
CA LYS A 82 33.21 6.09 6.22
C LYS A 82 32.97 6.83 4.92
N PHE A 83 31.87 7.53 4.84
CA PHE A 83 31.60 8.46 3.73
C PHE A 83 32.11 9.84 4.06
N THR A 84 32.49 10.56 3.03
CA THR A 84 33.01 11.92 3.09
C THR A 84 32.33 12.81 2.05
N ASN A 85 32.58 14.12 2.11
CA ASN A 85 32.09 15.04 1.09
C ASN A 85 32.56 14.68 -0.32
N GLN A 86 33.74 14.01 -0.44
CA GLN A 86 34.26 13.55 -1.73
C GLN A 86 33.38 12.46 -2.38
N ASP A 87 32.57 11.73 -1.59
CA ASP A 87 31.65 10.74 -2.13
C ASP A 87 30.50 11.41 -2.88
N ILE A 88 30.07 12.58 -2.42
CA ILE A 88 29.06 13.40 -3.12
C ILE A 88 29.58 13.81 -4.50
N GLU A 89 30.80 14.36 -4.55
CA GLU A 89 31.40 14.79 -5.82
C GLU A 89 31.67 13.60 -6.76
N TYR A 90 32.02 12.45 -6.20
CA TYR A 90 32.23 11.24 -6.97
C TYR A 90 30.93 10.73 -7.60
N ILE A 91 29.81 10.74 -6.86
CA ILE A 91 28.50 10.37 -7.41
C ILE A 91 28.07 11.37 -8.49
N LYS A 92 28.16 12.69 -8.23
CA LYS A 92 27.85 13.74 -9.22
C LYS A 92 28.64 13.60 -10.50
N ALA A 93 29.92 13.22 -10.41
CA ALA A 93 30.78 13.07 -11.58
C ALA A 93 30.42 11.87 -12.46
N ASN A 94 29.95 10.76 -11.84
CA ASN A 94 29.64 9.52 -12.55
C ASN A 94 28.19 9.43 -13.02
N PHE A 95 27.25 10.18 -12.41
CA PHE A 95 25.81 10.08 -12.65
C PHE A 95 25.16 11.46 -12.84
N LYS A 96 25.64 12.22 -13.84
CA LYS A 96 25.19 13.61 -14.09
C LYS A 96 23.75 13.71 -14.57
N ASP A 97 23.32 12.73 -15.36
CA ASP A 97 22.00 12.73 -15.98
C ASP A 97 20.98 11.92 -15.18
N GLU A 98 21.48 11.05 -14.30
CA GLU A 98 20.67 10.16 -13.48
C GLU A 98 20.28 10.78 -12.12
N VAL A 99 21.15 11.63 -11.55
CA VAL A 99 20.93 12.27 -10.24
C VAL A 99 20.40 13.68 -10.40
N GLU A 100 19.24 13.94 -9.83
CA GLU A 100 18.60 15.26 -9.86
C GLU A 100 19.09 16.15 -8.69
N TYR A 101 18.94 15.65 -7.46
CA TYR A 101 19.39 16.31 -6.24
C TYR A 101 20.24 15.37 -5.42
N ILE A 102 21.24 15.89 -4.70
CA ILE A 102 22.09 15.10 -3.81
C ILE A 102 22.57 15.93 -2.63
N THR A 103 22.48 15.40 -1.43
CA THR A 103 22.89 16.04 -0.21
C THR A 103 23.65 15.10 0.72
N PRO A 104 24.75 15.55 1.36
CA PRO A 104 25.29 14.87 2.52
C PRO A 104 24.33 15.03 3.70
N ARG A 105 24.29 14.02 4.57
CA ARG A 105 23.61 14.07 5.86
C ARG A 105 24.61 13.70 6.95
N TYR A 106 24.81 14.62 7.89
CA TYR A 106 25.51 14.35 9.14
C TYR A 106 24.51 14.49 10.27
N ARG A 107 24.25 13.39 10.98
CA ARG A 107 23.26 13.31 12.06
C ARG A 107 23.91 13.33 13.42
N ARG A 108 23.38 14.15 14.32
CA ARG A 108 23.83 14.21 15.71
C ARG A 108 22.69 14.63 16.64
N ARG A 109 22.67 14.14 17.86
CA ARG A 109 21.80 14.67 18.89
C ARG A 109 22.46 15.89 19.55
N VAL A 110 21.66 16.94 19.78
CA VAL A 110 22.16 18.21 20.32
C VAL A 110 21.21 18.71 21.40
N ASN A 111 21.81 19.35 22.42
CA ASN A 111 21.04 20.08 23.40
C ASN A 111 20.98 21.54 22.98
N VAL A 112 19.76 22.09 22.99
CA VAL A 112 19.46 23.45 22.55
C VAL A 112 18.93 24.24 23.73
N SER A 113 19.39 25.47 23.88
CA SER A 113 18.85 26.37 24.87
C SER A 113 18.60 27.78 24.30
N TYR A 114 17.51 28.37 24.76
CA TYR A 114 17.14 29.77 24.51
C TYR A 114 16.53 30.37 25.78
N LYS A 115 17.12 31.41 26.32
CA LYS A 115 16.72 31.99 27.62
C LYS A 115 16.70 30.91 28.71
N LYS A 116 15.52 30.55 29.24
CA LYS A 116 15.34 29.53 30.29
C LYS A 116 14.89 28.16 29.73
N GLU A 117 14.48 28.14 28.48
CA GLU A 117 13.99 26.92 27.85
C GLU A 117 15.16 26.07 27.31
N THR A 118 15.07 24.76 27.52
CA THR A 118 16.08 23.81 27.08
C THR A 118 15.40 22.55 26.51
N GLY A 119 16.00 21.96 25.49
CA GLY A 119 15.51 20.71 24.89
C GLY A 119 16.60 19.93 24.19
N SER A 120 16.37 18.65 23.97
CA SER A 120 17.26 17.77 23.23
C SER A 120 16.63 17.36 21.90
N TYR A 121 17.28 17.73 20.79
CA TYR A 121 16.76 17.56 19.44
C TYR A 121 17.74 16.83 18.53
N SER A 122 17.23 16.28 17.44
CA SER A 122 18.05 15.70 16.39
C SER A 122 18.52 16.78 15.43
N LEU A 123 19.81 16.97 15.34
CA LEU A 123 20.45 17.82 14.32
C LEU A 123 20.69 16.97 13.06
N ARG A 124 20.29 17.51 11.91
CA ARG A 124 20.63 16.98 10.58
C ARG A 124 21.40 18.08 9.83
N ALA A 125 22.71 17.91 9.69
CA ALA A 125 23.52 18.84 8.94
C ALA A 125 23.50 18.45 7.45
N VAL A 126 23.21 19.40 6.56
CA VAL A 126 22.77 19.16 5.18
C VAL A 126 23.31 20.23 4.22
N ALA A 127 23.14 19.99 2.93
CA ALA A 127 23.32 20.96 1.85
C ALA A 127 21.93 21.46 1.34
N PRO A 128 21.88 22.50 0.47
CA PRO A 128 20.62 23.09 0.02
C PRO A 128 19.63 22.13 -0.63
N ASP A 129 20.12 21.16 -1.41
CA ASP A 129 19.32 20.16 -2.14
C ASP A 129 18.46 19.30 -1.20
N HIS A 130 18.77 19.29 0.09
CA HIS A 130 18.00 18.55 1.09
C HIS A 130 16.53 18.98 1.16
N LYS A 131 16.25 20.26 0.89
CA LYS A 131 14.89 20.79 0.87
C LYS A 131 14.02 20.07 -0.14
N GLU A 132 14.56 19.83 -1.35
CA GLU A 132 13.84 19.21 -2.45
C GLU A 132 13.67 17.69 -2.22
N ILE A 133 14.65 17.04 -1.59
CA ILE A 133 14.62 15.60 -1.27
C ILE A 133 13.59 15.29 -0.19
N GLU A 134 13.53 16.10 0.89
CA GLU A 134 12.57 15.93 2.01
C GLU A 134 11.27 16.71 1.79
N LYS A 135 11.12 17.44 0.67
CA LYS A 135 9.95 18.31 0.38
C LYS A 135 9.60 19.27 1.52
N SER A 136 10.61 19.72 2.26
CA SER A 136 10.40 20.58 3.44
C SER A 136 9.73 21.90 3.07
N ILE A 137 8.59 22.22 3.70
CA ILE A 137 7.84 23.45 3.46
C ILE A 137 8.33 24.52 4.44
N ILE A 138 8.79 25.66 3.92
CA ILE A 138 9.23 26.78 4.77
C ILE A 138 8.02 27.60 5.21
N GLN A 139 7.73 27.55 6.50
CA GLN A 139 6.63 28.31 7.11
C GLN A 139 6.99 29.81 7.26
N SER A 140 8.24 30.08 7.66
CA SER A 140 8.73 31.46 7.83
C SER A 140 10.25 31.52 7.62
N GLY A 141 10.75 32.67 7.16
CA GLY A 141 12.17 32.87 6.89
C GLY A 141 12.64 32.20 5.60
N ARG A 142 13.81 31.55 5.64
CA ARG A 142 14.43 30.87 4.50
C ARG A 142 15.08 29.54 4.88
N TYR A 143 15.30 28.70 3.90
CA TYR A 143 16.08 27.48 4.04
C TYR A 143 17.60 27.78 3.97
N ILE A 144 18.43 26.74 4.25
CA ILE A 144 19.88 26.76 4.08
C ILE A 144 20.18 26.94 2.60
N ASN A 145 21.09 27.84 2.28
CA ASN A 145 21.54 28.10 0.91
C ASN A 145 23.02 27.79 0.73
N ILE A 146 23.50 27.89 -0.49
CA ILE A 146 24.88 27.55 -0.85
C ILE A 146 25.91 28.41 -0.11
N ASN A 147 25.62 29.71 0.06
CA ASN A 147 26.50 30.63 0.78
C ASN A 147 26.66 30.25 2.27
N ASP A 148 25.58 29.72 2.91
CA ASP A 148 25.65 29.23 4.28
C ASP A 148 26.62 28.06 4.42
N VAL A 149 26.66 27.18 3.39
CA VAL A 149 27.54 26.02 3.35
C VAL A 149 28.99 26.42 3.04
N GLU A 150 29.21 27.22 2.01
CA GLU A 150 30.54 27.67 1.59
C GLU A 150 31.21 28.54 2.63
N SER A 151 30.50 29.52 3.17
CA SER A 151 30.97 30.44 4.21
C SER A 151 30.94 29.85 5.63
N LYS A 152 30.47 28.60 5.77
CA LYS A 152 30.37 27.89 7.07
C LYS A 152 29.64 28.72 8.13
N LEU A 153 28.50 29.33 7.75
CA LEU A 153 27.75 30.21 8.63
C LEU A 153 27.07 29.40 9.74
N LYS A 154 27.06 29.98 10.96
CA LYS A 154 26.35 29.42 12.12
C LYS A 154 24.87 29.80 12.07
N VAL A 155 24.13 29.20 11.14
CA VAL A 155 22.69 29.38 10.95
C VAL A 155 21.96 28.05 11.08
N VAL A 156 20.69 28.12 11.47
CA VAL A 156 19.82 26.92 11.57
C VAL A 156 18.44 27.22 11.05
N VAL A 157 17.81 26.17 10.52
CA VAL A 157 16.37 26.09 10.22
C VAL A 157 15.79 25.10 11.20
N ILE A 158 14.75 25.48 11.93
CA ILE A 158 14.14 24.67 12.99
C ILE A 158 12.76 24.20 12.57
N GLY A 159 12.41 22.98 12.97
CA GLY A 159 11.06 22.47 12.74
C GLY A 159 10.04 23.15 13.66
N ARG A 160 8.76 23.10 13.28
CA ARG A 160 7.65 23.72 14.03
C ARG A 160 7.61 23.30 15.50
N LYS A 161 7.78 22.01 15.78
CA LYS A 161 7.79 21.49 17.16
C LYS A 161 8.96 22.03 17.98
N VAL A 162 10.13 22.21 17.37
CA VAL A 162 11.28 22.86 18.04
C VAL A 162 10.97 24.32 18.35
N ARG A 163 10.33 25.04 17.41
CA ARG A 163 9.88 26.40 17.65
C ARG A 163 8.89 26.48 18.83
N GLU A 164 7.88 25.62 18.84
CA GLU A 164 6.86 25.59 19.91
C GLU A 164 7.49 25.30 21.27
N ASP A 165 8.38 24.31 21.36
CA ASP A 165 9.04 23.90 22.61
C ASP A 165 10.00 24.99 23.16
N ILE A 166 10.76 25.68 22.28
CA ILE A 166 11.86 26.58 22.69
C ILE A 166 11.46 28.04 22.69
N PHE A 167 10.58 28.47 21.79
CA PHE A 167 10.19 29.88 21.63
C PHE A 167 8.73 30.15 22.06
N GLY A 168 7.90 29.10 22.17
CA GLY A 168 6.47 29.28 22.46
C GLY A 168 5.78 30.11 21.37
N THR A 169 5.31 31.30 21.77
CA THR A 169 4.65 32.26 20.87
C THR A 169 5.61 33.30 20.28
N GLU A 170 6.88 33.33 20.73
CA GLU A 170 7.86 34.32 20.27
C GLU A 170 8.32 33.98 18.84
N ASP A 171 8.51 34.99 17.97
CA ASP A 171 9.07 34.79 16.64
C ASP A 171 10.56 34.40 16.76
N PRO A 172 10.96 33.22 16.24
CA PRO A 172 12.31 32.72 16.32
C PRO A 172 13.26 33.37 15.31
N LEU A 173 12.76 34.02 14.25
CA LEU A 173 13.58 34.53 13.15
C LEU A 173 14.58 35.59 13.64
N GLY A 174 15.84 35.41 13.24
CA GLY A 174 16.95 36.28 13.62
C GLY A 174 17.43 36.11 15.07
N LYS A 175 16.73 35.36 15.92
CA LYS A 175 17.14 35.05 17.28
C LYS A 175 18.30 34.06 17.30
N THR A 176 19.05 34.08 18.41
CA THR A 176 20.22 33.24 18.60
C THR A 176 19.93 32.14 19.63
N ILE A 177 20.12 30.89 19.28
CA ILE A 177 20.05 29.74 20.19
C ILE A 177 21.46 29.24 20.49
N VAL A 178 21.64 28.61 21.64
CA VAL A 178 22.87 27.93 21.99
C VAL A 178 22.66 26.42 21.74
N MET A 179 23.52 25.83 20.92
CA MET A 179 23.46 24.41 20.58
C MET A 179 24.83 23.78 20.92
N ASN A 180 24.87 22.90 21.94
CA ASN A 180 26.08 22.28 22.46
C ASN A 180 27.27 23.30 22.60
N ASN A 181 27.06 24.36 23.34
CA ASN A 181 28.04 25.44 23.60
C ASN A 181 28.43 26.30 22.40
N SER A 182 27.74 26.22 21.30
CA SER A 182 27.92 27.08 20.13
C SER A 182 26.66 27.85 19.82
N THR A 183 26.78 29.12 19.46
CA THR A 183 25.65 30.00 19.12
C THR A 183 25.29 29.89 17.65
N PHE A 184 23.99 29.78 17.35
CA PHE A 184 23.45 29.73 16.01
C PHE A 184 22.29 30.67 15.85
N ARG A 185 22.20 31.36 14.72
CA ARG A 185 21.07 32.23 14.38
C ARG A 185 20.00 31.44 13.67
N VAL A 186 18.77 31.52 14.09
CA VAL A 186 17.61 30.96 13.42
C VAL A 186 17.27 31.79 12.18
N VAL A 187 17.27 31.15 11.00
CA VAL A 187 17.00 31.79 9.71
C VAL A 187 15.69 31.32 9.06
N GLY A 188 15.10 30.25 9.56
CA GLY A 188 13.83 29.76 9.06
C GLY A 188 13.18 28.75 9.99
N VAL A 189 11.87 28.57 9.77
CA VAL A 189 11.04 27.54 10.40
C VAL A 189 10.43 26.70 9.28
N PHE A 190 10.51 25.39 9.40
CA PHE A 190 9.88 24.48 8.46
C PHE A 190 8.77 23.66 9.10
N ILE A 191 7.87 23.18 8.27
CA ILE A 191 6.82 22.23 8.59
C ILE A 191 6.95 21.01 7.66
N ASP A 192 6.42 19.88 8.15
CA ASP A 192 6.31 18.65 7.39
C ASP A 192 4.85 18.17 7.50
N GLU A 193 4.15 18.05 6.35
CA GLU A 193 2.71 17.76 6.36
C GLU A 193 2.39 16.30 6.69
N GLY A 194 3.36 15.41 6.63
CA GLY A 194 3.15 13.96 6.81
C GLY A 194 3.73 13.40 8.11
N ASN A 195 4.68 14.12 8.74
CA ASN A 195 5.47 13.52 9.80
C ASN A 195 5.85 14.48 10.94
N ASP A 196 5.03 14.53 11.98
CA ASP A 196 5.30 15.30 13.20
C ASP A 196 6.69 15.04 13.82
N ARG A 197 7.33 13.89 13.53
CA ARG A 197 8.67 13.57 14.04
C ARG A 197 9.75 14.36 13.30
N GLU A 198 9.57 14.63 12.01
CA GLU A 198 10.50 15.44 11.23
C GLU A 198 10.50 16.89 11.72
N GLU A 199 9.38 17.42 12.22
CA GLU A 199 9.29 18.75 12.80
C GLU A 199 10.06 18.93 14.13
N ARG A 200 10.64 17.85 14.67
CA ARG A 200 11.57 17.90 15.82
C ARG A 200 13.04 17.96 15.40
N TYR A 201 13.32 18.08 14.11
CA TYR A 201 14.70 18.25 13.62
C TYR A 201 15.11 19.72 13.56
N ILE A 202 16.43 19.89 13.61
CA ILE A 202 17.11 21.16 13.35
C ILE A 202 18.04 20.92 12.16
N TYR A 203 17.92 21.73 11.12
CA TYR A 203 18.81 21.69 9.97
C TYR A 203 19.90 22.75 10.10
N ALA A 204 21.14 22.40 9.75
CA ALA A 204 22.30 23.30 9.76
C ALA A 204 23.18 23.02 8.55
N PRO A 205 24.01 23.96 8.09
CA PRO A 205 24.98 23.71 7.03
C PRO A 205 25.97 22.61 7.41
N VAL A 206 26.16 21.61 6.57
CA VAL A 206 26.98 20.43 6.86
C VAL A 206 28.44 20.81 7.17
N THR A 207 29.01 21.72 6.41
CA THR A 207 30.40 22.17 6.59
C THR A 207 30.63 22.89 7.93
N THR A 208 29.60 23.62 8.42
CA THR A 208 29.66 24.28 9.73
C THR A 208 29.71 23.24 10.86
N ILE A 209 28.85 22.22 10.76
CA ILE A 209 28.74 21.18 11.79
C ILE A 209 29.96 20.27 11.80
N GLN A 210 30.46 19.88 10.62
CA GLN A 210 31.70 19.13 10.48
C GLN A 210 32.87 19.86 11.15
N ARG A 211 33.04 21.16 10.87
CA ARG A 211 34.07 21.96 11.46
C ARG A 211 34.00 22.10 13.00
N LEU A 212 32.78 22.24 13.52
CA LEU A 212 32.54 22.46 14.95
C LEU A 212 32.69 21.20 15.80
N TYR A 213 32.24 20.05 15.30
CA TYR A 213 32.09 18.85 16.12
C TYR A 213 33.02 17.69 15.79
N SER A 214 33.51 17.60 14.59
CA SER A 214 34.37 16.47 14.19
C SER A 214 35.68 16.89 13.59
N ASN A 215 35.80 18.11 13.08
CA ASN A 215 36.93 18.62 12.31
C ASN A 215 37.37 17.64 11.17
N THR A 216 36.39 16.92 10.63
CA THR A 216 36.50 15.99 9.50
C THR A 216 35.43 16.29 8.48
N ASP A 217 35.58 15.76 7.28
CA ASP A 217 34.58 15.82 6.20
C ASP A 217 33.65 14.58 6.19
N GLU A 218 33.68 13.77 7.28
CA GLU A 218 32.83 12.59 7.39
C GLU A 218 31.34 12.95 7.38
N ILE A 219 30.54 12.10 6.73
CA ILE A 219 29.08 12.14 6.68
C ILE A 219 28.50 10.78 7.05
N ASN A 220 27.30 10.78 7.63
CA ASN A 220 26.66 9.53 8.07
C ASN A 220 25.81 8.88 6.98
N GLN A 221 25.34 9.67 6.02
CA GLN A 221 24.44 9.21 4.98
C GLN A 221 24.52 10.15 3.78
N ILE A 222 24.32 9.60 2.60
CA ILE A 222 24.06 10.34 1.37
C ILE A 222 22.57 10.18 1.06
N ALA A 223 21.90 11.28 0.78
CA ALA A 223 20.55 11.28 0.24
C ALA A 223 20.58 11.87 -1.16
N LEU A 224 19.92 11.23 -2.10
CA LEU A 224 19.81 11.72 -3.47
C LEU A 224 18.45 11.39 -4.05
N THR A 225 18.05 12.13 -5.10
CA THR A 225 16.94 11.77 -5.97
C THR A 225 17.46 11.44 -7.36
N TYR A 226 16.89 10.41 -7.95
CA TYR A 226 17.15 10.07 -9.34
C TYR A 226 16.14 10.75 -10.27
N ASN A 227 16.44 10.77 -11.56
CA ASN A 227 15.60 11.39 -12.59
C ASN A 227 14.16 10.87 -12.50
N PRO A 228 13.15 11.75 -12.30
CA PRO A 228 11.74 11.36 -12.11
C PRO A 228 11.12 10.68 -13.34
N LYS A 229 11.80 10.70 -14.50
CA LYS A 229 11.36 9.99 -15.70
C LYS A 229 11.70 8.50 -15.70
N PHE A 230 12.51 8.04 -14.75
CA PHE A 230 12.87 6.64 -14.66
C PHE A 230 11.64 5.78 -14.35
N THR A 231 11.54 4.65 -15.04
CA THR A 231 10.66 3.56 -14.64
C THR A 231 11.18 2.90 -13.36
N PHE A 232 10.34 2.13 -12.68
CA PHE A 232 10.77 1.39 -11.48
C PHE A 232 11.97 0.47 -11.76
N ALA A 233 11.99 -0.20 -12.93
CA ALA A 233 13.09 -1.06 -13.32
C ALA A 233 14.41 -0.28 -13.51
N GLU A 234 14.35 0.87 -14.16
CA GLU A 234 15.53 1.75 -14.34
C GLU A 234 16.00 2.29 -13.00
N ALA A 235 15.11 2.69 -12.11
CA ALA A 235 15.45 3.17 -10.77
C ALA A 235 16.10 2.09 -9.89
N ILE A 236 15.65 0.84 -9.99
CA ILE A 236 16.27 -0.30 -9.30
C ILE A 236 17.65 -0.59 -9.88
N ASN A 237 17.77 -0.66 -11.22
CA ASN A 237 19.05 -0.87 -11.88
C ASN A 237 20.04 0.25 -11.55
N PHE A 238 19.60 1.51 -11.53
CA PHE A 238 20.44 2.64 -11.12
C PHE A 238 20.96 2.45 -9.69
N SER A 239 20.12 2.04 -8.75
CA SER A 239 20.56 1.82 -7.37
C SER A 239 21.57 0.67 -7.26
N ASP A 240 21.44 -0.38 -8.07
CA ASP A 240 22.36 -1.51 -8.09
C ASP A 240 23.74 -1.08 -8.66
N VAL A 241 23.75 -0.31 -9.75
CA VAL A 241 24.97 0.26 -10.32
C VAL A 241 25.65 1.21 -9.34
N LEU A 242 24.87 2.05 -8.64
CA LEU A 242 25.35 2.96 -7.61
C LEU A 242 25.99 2.20 -6.45
N GLU A 243 25.37 1.11 -5.99
CA GLU A 243 25.93 0.24 -4.94
C GLU A 243 27.26 -0.36 -5.36
N ILE A 244 27.35 -0.91 -6.57
CA ILE A 244 28.58 -1.48 -7.12
C ILE A 244 29.69 -0.41 -7.19
N LEU A 245 29.35 0.79 -7.67
CA LEU A 245 30.31 1.90 -7.76
C LEU A 245 30.84 2.30 -6.38
N MET A 246 29.97 2.42 -5.39
CA MET A 246 30.33 2.78 -4.02
C MET A 246 31.13 1.68 -3.33
N LYS A 247 30.78 0.41 -3.53
CA LYS A 247 31.55 -0.74 -3.04
C LYS A 247 32.99 -0.71 -3.60
N ARG A 248 33.14 -0.47 -4.91
CA ARG A 248 34.44 -0.37 -5.56
C ARG A 248 35.29 0.78 -4.99
N LYS A 249 34.70 1.97 -4.86
CA LYS A 249 35.40 3.15 -4.30
C LYS A 249 35.89 2.90 -2.89
N HIS A 250 35.08 2.25 -2.05
CA HIS A 250 35.39 2.01 -0.65
C HIS A 250 36.11 0.67 -0.40
N ARG A 251 36.55 -0.04 -1.47
CA ARG A 251 37.22 -1.36 -1.39
C ARG A 251 36.41 -2.33 -0.53
N ILE A 252 35.15 -2.49 -0.86
CA ILE A 252 34.24 -3.45 -0.25
C ILE A 252 34.11 -4.63 -1.19
N HIS A 253 34.10 -5.85 -0.65
CA HIS A 253 33.92 -7.06 -1.45
C HIS A 253 32.57 -6.99 -2.22
N PRO A 254 32.51 -7.29 -3.52
CA PRO A 254 31.29 -7.16 -4.32
C PRO A 254 30.10 -7.92 -3.72
N GLU A 255 30.34 -9.11 -3.16
CA GLU A 255 29.31 -9.96 -2.56
C GLU A 255 29.04 -9.64 -1.07
N ALA A 256 29.80 -8.71 -0.45
CA ALA A 256 29.55 -8.33 0.94
C ALA A 256 28.14 -7.68 1.07
N GLN A 257 27.28 -8.35 1.81
CA GLN A 257 25.96 -7.84 2.14
C GLN A 257 26.04 -7.01 3.44
N GLY A 258 25.24 -5.93 3.51
CA GLY A 258 25.11 -5.11 4.71
C GLY A 258 26.27 -4.16 5.00
N ALA A 259 27.33 -4.10 4.15
CA ALA A 259 28.40 -3.09 4.26
C ALA A 259 27.94 -1.68 3.83
N LEU A 260 26.94 -1.63 2.95
CA LEU A 260 26.22 -0.43 2.55
C LEU A 260 24.73 -0.74 2.61
N TYR A 261 23.94 0.16 3.21
CA TYR A 261 22.48 0.09 3.18
C TYR A 261 21.96 1.12 2.17
N LEU A 262 21.47 0.62 1.04
CA LEU A 262 20.77 1.45 0.06
C LEU A 262 19.26 1.27 0.28
N ASN A 263 18.63 2.32 0.77
CA ASN A 263 17.17 2.41 0.81
C ASN A 263 16.71 3.15 -0.43
N ASN A 264 16.17 2.40 -1.40
CA ASN A 264 15.59 2.94 -2.63
C ASN A 264 14.06 2.89 -2.52
N SER A 265 13.42 4.04 -2.54
CA SER A 265 11.96 4.15 -2.46
C SER A 265 11.27 3.34 -3.57
N ALA A 266 11.82 3.30 -4.79
CA ALA A 266 11.27 2.49 -5.88
C ALA A 266 11.32 0.98 -5.59
N ARG A 267 12.41 0.49 -5.00
CA ARG A 267 12.53 -0.94 -4.61
C ARG A 267 11.51 -1.29 -3.54
N SER A 268 11.42 -0.47 -2.49
CA SER A 268 10.44 -0.66 -1.42
C SER A 268 9.01 -0.63 -1.95
N PHE A 269 8.69 0.29 -2.85
CA PHE A 269 7.38 0.34 -3.51
C PHE A 269 7.12 -0.90 -4.39
N SER A 270 8.12 -1.36 -5.15
CA SER A 270 8.02 -2.58 -5.97
C SER A 270 7.75 -3.81 -5.10
N ASP A 271 8.50 -3.97 -4.00
CA ASP A 271 8.34 -5.11 -3.08
C ASP A 271 6.95 -5.12 -2.44
N ILE A 272 6.45 -3.97 -2.01
CA ILE A 272 5.10 -3.81 -1.46
C ILE A 272 4.05 -4.09 -2.54
N SER A 273 4.24 -3.60 -3.77
CA SER A 273 3.33 -3.86 -4.87
C SER A 273 3.25 -5.36 -5.16
N ASN A 274 4.39 -6.04 -5.28
CA ASN A 274 4.46 -7.49 -5.51
C ASN A 274 3.78 -8.26 -4.37
N PHE A 275 4.00 -7.86 -3.12
CA PHE A 275 3.37 -8.47 -1.96
C PHE A 275 1.85 -8.28 -1.96
N THR A 276 1.37 -7.07 -2.23
CA THR A 276 -0.08 -6.79 -2.30
C THR A 276 -0.74 -7.48 -3.50
N ASP A 277 -0.03 -7.62 -4.61
CA ASP A 277 -0.50 -8.38 -5.77
C ASP A 277 -0.61 -9.88 -5.43
N LEU A 278 0.37 -10.45 -4.72
CA LEU A 278 0.29 -11.83 -4.20
C LEU A 278 -0.93 -12.01 -3.29
N LEU A 279 -1.14 -11.11 -2.33
CA LEU A 279 -2.32 -11.15 -1.45
C LEU A 279 -3.63 -11.04 -2.24
N THR A 280 -3.65 -10.24 -3.29
CA THR A 280 -4.80 -10.13 -4.20
C THR A 280 -5.10 -11.48 -4.87
N TRP A 281 -4.08 -12.15 -5.42
CA TRP A 281 -4.24 -13.47 -6.03
C TRP A 281 -4.69 -14.53 -5.03
N VAL A 282 -4.13 -14.54 -3.84
CA VAL A 282 -4.58 -15.44 -2.75
C VAL A 282 -6.05 -15.18 -2.40
N SER A 283 -6.44 -13.91 -2.26
CA SER A 283 -7.83 -13.52 -1.96
C SER A 283 -8.80 -13.99 -3.05
N ILE A 284 -8.41 -13.83 -4.32
CA ILE A 284 -9.19 -14.32 -5.48
C ILE A 284 -9.29 -15.85 -5.43
N GLY A 285 -8.18 -16.54 -5.17
CA GLY A 285 -8.16 -18.02 -5.05
C GLY A 285 -9.11 -18.52 -3.96
N VAL A 286 -9.06 -17.91 -2.78
CA VAL A 286 -9.99 -18.21 -1.67
C VAL A 286 -11.43 -17.91 -2.09
N GLY A 287 -11.68 -16.77 -2.74
CA GLY A 287 -13.01 -16.41 -3.24
C GLY A 287 -13.56 -17.45 -4.24
N ILE A 288 -12.74 -17.93 -5.17
CA ILE A 288 -13.12 -18.98 -6.12
C ILE A 288 -13.49 -20.27 -5.39
N LEU A 289 -12.71 -20.69 -4.40
CA LEU A 289 -13.00 -21.91 -3.63
C LEU A 289 -14.33 -21.80 -2.88
N ILE A 290 -14.60 -20.65 -2.26
CA ILE A 290 -15.88 -20.41 -1.57
C ILE A 290 -17.05 -20.40 -2.55
N LEU A 291 -16.88 -19.79 -3.73
CA LEU A 291 -17.90 -19.79 -4.78
C LEU A 291 -18.17 -21.20 -5.31
N LEU A 292 -17.13 -22.02 -5.50
CA LEU A 292 -17.30 -23.42 -5.88
C LEU A 292 -18.11 -24.21 -4.85
N ALA A 293 -17.82 -24.01 -3.57
CA ALA A 293 -18.62 -24.61 -2.49
C ALA A 293 -20.09 -24.13 -2.55
N GLY A 294 -20.31 -22.84 -2.81
CA GLY A 294 -21.63 -22.26 -3.03
C GLY A 294 -22.37 -22.87 -4.24
N ILE A 295 -21.68 -23.02 -5.37
CA ILE A 295 -22.22 -23.66 -6.59
C ILE A 295 -22.70 -25.08 -6.30
N VAL A 296 -21.89 -25.88 -5.62
CA VAL A 296 -22.26 -27.26 -5.23
C VAL A 296 -23.46 -27.25 -4.28
N GLY A 297 -23.46 -26.34 -3.32
CA GLY A 297 -24.59 -26.18 -2.38
C GLY A 297 -25.90 -25.84 -3.08
N ILE A 298 -25.89 -24.83 -3.95
CA ILE A 298 -27.07 -24.44 -4.78
C ILE A 298 -27.50 -25.58 -5.68
N GLY A 299 -26.55 -26.21 -6.38
CA GLY A 299 -26.83 -27.31 -7.30
C GLY A 299 -27.55 -28.48 -6.59
N ASN A 300 -27.06 -28.88 -5.41
CA ASN A 300 -27.68 -29.94 -4.63
C ASN A 300 -29.13 -29.60 -4.19
N ILE A 301 -29.35 -28.36 -3.80
CA ILE A 301 -30.69 -27.93 -3.40
C ILE A 301 -31.67 -27.87 -4.58
N LEU A 302 -31.21 -27.32 -5.71
CA LEU A 302 -32.02 -27.27 -6.92
C LEU A 302 -32.39 -28.67 -7.42
N VAL A 303 -31.46 -29.64 -7.36
CA VAL A 303 -31.77 -31.05 -7.67
C VAL A 303 -32.84 -31.62 -6.78
N PHE A 304 -32.82 -31.29 -5.49
CA PHE A 304 -33.86 -31.74 -4.55
C PHE A 304 -35.21 -31.09 -4.85
N ILE A 305 -35.25 -29.76 -5.08
CA ILE A 305 -36.45 -29.02 -5.44
C ILE A 305 -37.07 -29.60 -6.73
N ILE A 306 -36.26 -29.92 -7.72
CA ILE A 306 -36.73 -30.55 -8.97
C ILE A 306 -37.38 -31.91 -8.68
N LYS A 307 -36.79 -32.73 -7.79
CA LYS A 307 -37.43 -34.01 -7.38
C LYS A 307 -38.79 -33.79 -6.73
N GLU A 308 -38.94 -32.84 -5.85
CA GLU A 308 -40.23 -32.50 -5.23
C GLU A 308 -41.25 -32.00 -6.26
N ARG A 309 -40.80 -31.27 -7.29
CA ARG A 309 -41.66 -30.68 -8.36
C ARG A 309 -41.76 -31.59 -9.60
N THR A 310 -41.30 -32.84 -9.52
CA THR A 310 -41.26 -33.75 -10.67
C THR A 310 -42.66 -33.93 -11.30
N LYS A 311 -43.70 -34.02 -10.50
CA LYS A 311 -45.10 -34.14 -10.95
C LYS A 311 -45.56 -32.87 -11.72
N GLU A 312 -45.29 -31.67 -11.19
CA GLU A 312 -45.59 -30.40 -11.85
C GLU A 312 -44.89 -30.26 -13.20
N ILE A 313 -43.57 -30.60 -13.25
CA ILE A 313 -42.76 -30.59 -14.46
C ILE A 313 -43.29 -31.61 -15.49
N GLY A 314 -43.67 -32.78 -15.01
CA GLY A 314 -44.27 -33.82 -15.84
C GLY A 314 -45.56 -33.40 -16.51
N ILE A 315 -46.49 -32.78 -15.74
CA ILE A 315 -47.77 -32.25 -16.24
C ILE A 315 -47.50 -31.18 -17.31
N ARG A 316 -46.63 -30.22 -17.06
CA ARG A 316 -46.28 -29.17 -18.04
C ARG A 316 -45.75 -29.75 -19.34
N LYS A 317 -44.85 -30.72 -19.26
CA LYS A 317 -44.30 -31.41 -20.45
C LYS A 317 -45.39 -32.21 -21.20
N ALA A 318 -46.34 -32.85 -20.48
CA ALA A 318 -47.49 -33.50 -21.07
C ALA A 318 -48.43 -32.54 -21.81
N LEU A 319 -48.55 -31.28 -21.33
CA LEU A 319 -49.27 -30.19 -21.97
C LEU A 319 -48.51 -29.48 -23.09
N GLY A 320 -47.29 -29.95 -23.46
CA GLY A 320 -46.53 -29.48 -24.62
C GLY A 320 -45.40 -28.49 -24.30
N ALA A 321 -45.05 -28.29 -23.01
CA ALA A 321 -43.90 -27.43 -22.67
C ALA A 321 -42.58 -27.99 -23.23
N ARG A 322 -41.83 -27.16 -23.92
CA ARG A 322 -40.53 -27.52 -24.46
C ARG A 322 -39.49 -27.75 -23.33
N PRO A 323 -38.56 -28.72 -23.44
CA PRO A 323 -37.52 -28.94 -22.43
C PRO A 323 -36.69 -27.68 -22.14
N SER A 324 -36.44 -26.81 -23.14
CA SER A 324 -35.73 -25.55 -23.00
C SER A 324 -36.42 -24.55 -22.07
N GLN A 325 -37.75 -24.57 -21.99
CA GLN A 325 -38.52 -23.70 -21.09
C GLN A 325 -38.29 -24.09 -19.62
N VAL A 326 -38.20 -25.41 -19.35
CA VAL A 326 -37.90 -25.91 -18.01
C VAL A 326 -36.43 -25.61 -17.63
N VAL A 327 -35.49 -25.75 -18.57
CA VAL A 327 -34.08 -25.41 -18.37
C VAL A 327 -33.94 -23.93 -18.02
N ASN A 328 -34.55 -23.06 -18.83
CA ASN A 328 -34.45 -21.61 -18.63
C ASN A 328 -35.04 -21.19 -17.26
N LEU A 329 -36.14 -21.80 -16.81
CA LEU A 329 -36.72 -21.49 -15.50
C LEU A 329 -35.74 -21.82 -14.37
N VAL A 330 -35.11 -23.01 -14.38
CA VAL A 330 -34.17 -23.43 -13.33
C VAL A 330 -32.92 -22.57 -13.34
N ILE A 331 -32.40 -22.22 -14.51
CA ILE A 331 -31.23 -21.34 -14.63
C ILE A 331 -31.56 -19.95 -14.12
N LEU A 332 -32.71 -19.37 -14.47
CA LEU A 332 -33.12 -18.07 -13.99
C LEU A 332 -33.31 -18.04 -12.47
N GLU A 333 -33.92 -19.12 -11.89
CA GLU A 333 -34.04 -19.27 -10.44
C GLU A 333 -32.66 -19.29 -9.76
N SER A 334 -31.69 -20.02 -10.32
CA SER A 334 -30.33 -20.09 -9.81
C SER A 334 -29.63 -18.73 -9.89
N ILE A 335 -29.68 -18.03 -11.04
CA ILE A 335 -29.08 -16.70 -11.22
C ILE A 335 -29.71 -15.71 -10.24
N PHE A 336 -31.03 -15.76 -10.04
CA PHE A 336 -31.71 -14.85 -9.13
C PHE A 336 -31.26 -15.05 -7.68
N ILE A 337 -31.21 -16.31 -7.19
CA ILE A 337 -30.74 -16.61 -5.83
C ILE A 337 -29.29 -16.20 -5.64
N THR A 338 -28.40 -16.52 -6.57
CA THR A 338 -26.96 -16.16 -6.48
C THR A 338 -26.74 -14.67 -6.53
N SER A 339 -27.41 -13.97 -7.46
CA SER A 339 -27.24 -12.52 -7.62
C SER A 339 -27.78 -11.76 -6.42
N LEU A 340 -28.95 -12.14 -5.90
CA LEU A 340 -29.54 -11.52 -4.71
C LEU A 340 -28.66 -11.77 -3.47
N SER A 341 -28.22 -13.00 -3.26
CA SER A 341 -27.34 -13.36 -2.14
C SER A 341 -26.00 -12.63 -2.20
N GLY A 342 -25.39 -12.60 -3.40
CA GLY A 342 -24.14 -11.89 -3.59
C GLY A 342 -24.26 -10.38 -3.41
N ALA A 343 -25.35 -9.77 -3.88
CA ALA A 343 -25.64 -8.35 -3.64
C ALA A 343 -25.79 -8.04 -2.13
N ILE A 344 -26.44 -8.92 -1.37
CA ILE A 344 -26.55 -8.80 0.09
C ILE A 344 -25.17 -8.88 0.75
N GLY A 345 -24.34 -9.89 0.38
CA GLY A 345 -22.99 -10.05 0.90
C GLY A 345 -22.11 -8.84 0.61
N MET A 346 -22.16 -8.34 -0.62
CA MET A 346 -21.44 -7.14 -1.05
C MET A 346 -21.90 -5.89 -0.29
N PHE A 347 -23.22 -5.72 -0.13
CA PHE A 347 -23.78 -4.58 0.62
C PHE A 347 -23.26 -4.56 2.06
N PHE A 348 -23.31 -5.68 2.78
CA PHE A 348 -22.80 -5.75 4.15
C PHE A 348 -21.28 -5.54 4.24
N ALA A 349 -20.50 -6.06 3.28
CA ALA A 349 -19.07 -5.79 3.22
C ALA A 349 -18.78 -4.29 3.06
N MET A 350 -19.43 -3.63 2.09
CA MET A 350 -19.27 -2.19 1.88
C MET A 350 -19.75 -1.37 3.08
N LEU A 351 -20.82 -1.79 3.73
CA LEU A 351 -21.33 -1.14 4.93
C LEU A 351 -20.28 -1.19 6.06
N ILE A 352 -19.70 -2.36 6.31
CA ILE A 352 -18.64 -2.50 7.33
C ILE A 352 -17.42 -1.66 6.97
N ILE A 353 -16.97 -1.70 5.72
CA ILE A 353 -15.82 -0.90 5.26
C ILE A 353 -16.09 0.60 5.43
N SER A 354 -17.29 1.07 5.13
CA SER A 354 -17.65 2.49 5.26
C SER A 354 -17.74 2.96 6.72
N ILE A 355 -18.15 2.09 7.64
CA ILE A 355 -18.24 2.41 9.07
C ILE A 355 -16.90 2.29 9.76
N VAL A 356 -16.18 1.21 9.51
CA VAL A 356 -14.94 0.86 10.25
C VAL A 356 -13.70 1.50 9.60
N GLY A 357 -13.69 1.62 8.27
CA GLY A 357 -12.56 2.13 7.50
C GLY A 357 -11.99 3.46 7.98
N PRO A 358 -12.82 4.49 8.24
CA PRO A 358 -12.34 5.78 8.73
C PRO A 358 -11.68 5.76 10.11
N TYR A 359 -11.97 4.73 10.93
CA TYR A 359 -11.38 4.59 12.27
C TYR A 359 -10.07 3.79 12.29
N ILE A 360 -9.74 3.16 11.16
CA ILE A 360 -8.48 2.41 11.02
C ILE A 360 -7.48 3.31 10.30
N ASP A 361 -6.68 4.01 11.09
CA ASP A 361 -5.54 4.80 10.60
C ASP A 361 -4.28 4.31 11.30
N VAL A 362 -3.69 3.27 10.75
CA VAL A 362 -2.42 2.70 11.20
C VAL A 362 -1.41 2.94 10.08
N SER A 363 -0.18 3.27 10.41
CA SER A 363 0.89 3.64 9.47
C SER A 363 1.06 2.70 8.26
N ALA A 364 0.69 1.42 8.38
CA ALA A 364 0.76 0.44 7.29
C ALA A 364 -0.61 0.09 6.67
N PHE A 365 -1.71 0.68 7.15
CA PHE A 365 -3.06 0.36 6.71
C PHE A 365 -3.97 1.58 6.87
N SER A 366 -4.36 2.17 5.76
CA SER A 366 -5.23 3.34 5.76
C SER A 366 -6.27 3.26 4.65
N ASN A 367 -7.44 3.85 4.91
CA ASN A 367 -8.53 4.04 3.96
C ASN A 367 -8.82 2.78 3.10
N PRO A 368 -9.25 1.64 3.72
CA PRO A 368 -9.63 0.45 2.97
C PRO A 368 -10.79 0.78 2.03
N SER A 369 -10.64 0.47 0.77
CA SER A 369 -11.61 0.81 -0.26
C SER A 369 -11.80 -0.32 -1.27
N VAL A 370 -12.99 -0.38 -1.87
CA VAL A 370 -13.30 -1.34 -2.93
C VAL A 370 -13.38 -0.59 -4.25
N LYS A 371 -12.56 -0.98 -5.21
CA LYS A 371 -12.59 -0.37 -6.55
C LYS A 371 -13.88 -0.78 -7.28
N ILE A 372 -14.42 0.13 -8.08
CA ILE A 372 -15.59 -0.13 -8.94
C ILE A 372 -15.35 -1.33 -9.87
N SER A 373 -14.12 -1.48 -10.37
CA SER A 373 -13.73 -2.65 -11.17
C SER A 373 -13.89 -3.97 -10.42
N THR A 374 -13.57 -4.00 -9.12
CA THR A 374 -13.75 -5.19 -8.26
C THR A 374 -15.23 -5.54 -8.10
N ILE A 375 -16.09 -4.53 -7.91
CA ILE A 375 -17.55 -4.71 -7.82
C ILE A 375 -18.07 -5.29 -9.14
N ALA A 376 -17.68 -4.73 -10.28
CA ALA A 376 -18.10 -5.19 -11.59
C ALA A 376 -17.64 -6.65 -11.84
N THR A 377 -16.38 -6.96 -11.54
CA THR A 377 -15.85 -8.32 -11.68
C THR A 377 -16.58 -9.32 -10.78
N ALA A 378 -16.82 -8.98 -9.51
CA ALA A 378 -17.58 -9.81 -8.58
C ALA A 378 -19.01 -10.08 -9.11
N THR A 379 -19.66 -9.07 -9.66
CA THR A 379 -21.00 -9.22 -10.24
C THR A 379 -21.02 -10.18 -11.44
N VAL A 380 -20.04 -10.07 -12.34
CA VAL A 380 -19.91 -11.00 -13.48
C VAL A 380 -19.67 -12.42 -13.00
N ILE A 381 -18.75 -12.61 -12.04
CA ILE A 381 -18.45 -13.90 -11.45
C ILE A 381 -19.71 -14.52 -10.80
N LEU A 382 -20.50 -13.72 -10.09
CA LEU A 382 -21.77 -14.18 -9.50
C LEU A 382 -22.77 -14.69 -10.54
N ILE A 383 -22.95 -13.98 -11.64
CA ILE A 383 -23.86 -14.38 -12.72
C ILE A 383 -23.37 -15.70 -13.35
N VAL A 384 -22.08 -15.79 -13.65
CA VAL A 384 -21.49 -17.02 -14.21
C VAL A 384 -21.64 -18.20 -13.23
N SER A 385 -21.37 -17.97 -11.94
CA SER A 385 -21.54 -18.98 -10.90
C SER A 385 -23.01 -19.45 -10.78
N GLY A 386 -23.96 -18.52 -10.89
CA GLY A 386 -25.39 -18.84 -10.91
C GLY A 386 -25.78 -19.73 -12.09
N ILE A 387 -25.28 -19.43 -13.27
CA ILE A 387 -25.49 -20.28 -14.46
C ILE A 387 -24.93 -21.68 -14.23
N LEU A 388 -23.67 -21.78 -13.78
CA LEU A 388 -23.01 -23.07 -13.53
C LEU A 388 -23.73 -23.89 -12.46
N ALA A 389 -24.17 -23.26 -11.37
CA ALA A 389 -24.92 -23.91 -10.30
C ALA A 389 -26.27 -24.47 -10.80
N GLY A 390 -26.95 -23.74 -11.68
CA GLY A 390 -28.23 -24.14 -12.26
C GLY A 390 -28.14 -25.18 -13.39
N LEU A 391 -26.97 -25.31 -14.03
CA LEU A 391 -26.85 -26.12 -15.27
C LEU A 391 -27.14 -27.60 -15.05
N LEU A 392 -26.51 -28.25 -14.06
CA LEU A 392 -26.71 -29.65 -13.75
C LEU A 392 -28.16 -29.96 -13.31
N PRO A 393 -28.78 -29.20 -12.40
CA PRO A 393 -30.18 -29.36 -12.07
C PRO A 393 -31.12 -29.15 -13.26
N ALA A 394 -30.86 -28.12 -14.08
CA ALA A 394 -31.68 -27.81 -15.26
C ALA A 394 -31.72 -28.94 -16.26
N VAL A 395 -30.56 -29.58 -16.56
CA VAL A 395 -30.47 -30.75 -17.44
C VAL A 395 -31.28 -31.93 -16.85
N ARG A 396 -31.19 -32.17 -15.54
CA ARG A 396 -31.97 -33.22 -14.87
C ARG A 396 -33.48 -32.93 -14.93
N ALA A 397 -33.90 -31.69 -14.76
CA ALA A 397 -35.32 -31.32 -14.92
C ALA A 397 -35.81 -31.54 -16.35
N ALA A 398 -35.01 -31.22 -17.34
CA ALA A 398 -35.32 -31.45 -18.74
C ALA A 398 -35.46 -32.95 -19.10
N SER A 399 -34.76 -33.85 -18.41
CA SER A 399 -34.77 -35.29 -18.68
C SER A 399 -35.99 -36.02 -18.05
N VAL A 400 -36.81 -35.36 -17.23
CA VAL A 400 -38.02 -35.94 -16.60
C VAL A 400 -38.97 -36.42 -17.70
N LYS A 401 -39.34 -37.70 -17.68
CA LYS A 401 -40.32 -38.31 -18.60
C LYS A 401 -41.73 -38.11 -18.07
N PRO A 402 -42.69 -37.52 -18.83
CA PRO A 402 -44.06 -37.24 -18.36
C PRO A 402 -44.80 -38.46 -17.80
N ILE A 403 -44.62 -39.63 -18.47
CA ILE A 403 -45.29 -40.90 -18.08
C ILE A 403 -44.83 -41.38 -16.70
N ILE A 404 -43.53 -41.24 -16.38
CA ILE A 404 -42.97 -41.65 -15.08
C ILE A 404 -43.39 -40.64 -13.97
N ALA A 405 -43.41 -39.37 -14.30
CA ALA A 405 -43.78 -38.32 -13.35
C ALA A 405 -45.27 -38.40 -12.90
N LEU A 406 -46.17 -38.87 -13.78
CA LEU A 406 -47.60 -39.06 -13.48
C LEU A 406 -47.88 -40.36 -12.71
N ARG A 407 -46.97 -41.37 -12.79
CA ARG A 407 -47.11 -42.66 -12.11
C ARG A 407 -46.55 -42.68 -10.67
N ALA A 408 -45.70 -41.69 -10.31
CA ALA A 408 -45.01 -41.61 -9.05
C ALA A 408 -45.79 -40.83 -7.95
N GLY A 409 -47.10 -40.74 -8.10
CA GLY A 409 -47.96 -40.06 -7.15
C GLY A 409 -49.08 -40.90 -6.62
#